data_8c6530cfc3722905a58988f62d82e5b6
#
_entry.id   8c6530cfc3722905a58988f62d82e5b6
#
_cell.length_a   1.000
_cell.length_b   1.000
_cell.length_c   1.000
_cell.angle_alpha   90.00
_cell.angle_beta   90.00
_cell.angle_gamma   90.00
#
_symmetry.space_group_name_H-M   'P 1'
#
loop_
_entity.id
_entity.type
_entity.pdbx_description
1 polymer ?
#
loop_
_entity_poly.entity_id
_entity_poly.type
_entity_poly.pdbx_seq_one_letter_code
_entity_poly.pdbx_strand_id
1 'polypeptide(L)'
;DVVHCKVSTEAGIQQIAARYVVGADGGGSTVRQKLGLKFIGTTDESDRILIVDAAVSGLARDRWHMWPGAAGRFVGACPLPHSDLFQFMVRLSPGEAPPQDNDSIIALLESRLGNPRVRLHSIRWQSVFRPNIRLAERYRRGRVFVAGDAAHVHPPAGAQGLNTGIQDAYNLGWKIAQVLAGANPTLLDTYEAERQPIASGVLGLSTKKYEGIGRLDPSSIRRGKDEQQLLLTYQGGPLAPSNAEQTKTLRAGDRAPDAQLRDAQGAPLRLFDIYRGHHFTAVAYGRHAAEDCRTLLWPSAGAPLRRVFVEVGDLHKDTAFTDPSQSFKRHYGVTGDTLILVRPDGYIAHIATRDIATTTMAASQAMIPPHSRSPELCPEAIRGKEASR
;
A
#
# COMPACT_ATOMS: atom_id res chain seq x y z
N ASP A 1 -3.00 25.96 13.60
CA ASP A 1 -4.12 25.58 12.73
C ASP A 1 -4.44 24.11 12.92
N VAL A 2 -5.70 23.80 13.24
CA VAL A 2 -6.24 22.45 13.46
C VAL A 2 -7.55 22.25 12.70
N VAL A 3 -7.93 20.98 12.51
CA VAL A 3 -9.24 20.57 11.99
C VAL A 3 -10.13 20.25 13.18
N HIS A 4 -11.30 20.86 13.26
CA HIS A 4 -12.30 20.57 14.26
C HIS A 4 -13.29 19.55 13.71
N CYS A 5 -13.34 18.37 14.33
CA CYS A 5 -14.25 17.29 13.97
C CYS A 5 -15.35 17.16 15.02
N LYS A 6 -16.60 17.04 14.57
CA LYS A 6 -17.73 16.63 15.42
C LYS A 6 -18.01 15.16 15.12
N VAL A 7 -17.87 14.30 16.11
CA VAL A 7 -18.06 12.85 15.98
C VAL A 7 -19.26 12.45 16.84
N SER A 8 -20.27 11.84 16.22
CA SER A 8 -21.39 11.25 16.94
C SER A 8 -21.01 9.87 17.46
N THR A 9 -21.17 9.65 18.74
CA THR A 9 -20.97 8.38 19.42
C THR A 9 -22.23 8.00 20.20
N GLU A 10 -22.30 6.79 20.72
CA GLU A 10 -23.40 6.37 21.61
C GLU A 10 -23.48 7.26 22.87
N ALA A 11 -22.38 7.79 23.35
CA ALA A 11 -22.29 8.71 24.49
C ALA A 11 -22.60 10.17 24.13
N GLY A 12 -22.96 10.49 22.88
CA GLY A 12 -23.26 11.83 22.40
C GLY A 12 -22.22 12.38 21.41
N ILE A 13 -22.27 13.70 21.19
CA ILE A 13 -21.38 14.40 20.25
C ILE A 13 -20.07 14.75 20.96
N GLN A 14 -18.97 14.27 20.39
CA GLN A 14 -17.62 14.65 20.80
C GLN A 14 -17.00 15.65 19.81
N GLN A 15 -16.26 16.62 20.34
CA GLN A 15 -15.45 17.54 19.53
C GLN A 15 -13.98 17.14 19.64
N ILE A 16 -13.34 16.90 18.48
CA ILE A 16 -11.94 16.52 18.39
C ILE A 16 -11.21 17.58 17.57
N ALA A 17 -10.13 18.13 18.12
CA ALA A 17 -9.21 19.00 17.38
C ALA A 17 -7.97 18.19 16.94
N ALA A 18 -7.70 18.15 15.65
CA ALA A 18 -6.59 17.39 15.08
C ALA A 18 -5.77 18.24 14.12
N ARG A 19 -4.45 18.05 14.08
CA ARG A 19 -3.58 18.73 13.11
C ARG A 19 -3.84 18.26 11.68
N TYR A 20 -4.18 17.00 11.51
CA TYR A 20 -4.56 16.36 10.26
C TYR A 20 -5.67 15.33 10.49
N VAL A 21 -6.48 15.08 9.47
CA VAL A 21 -7.54 14.06 9.48
C VAL A 21 -7.39 13.19 8.24
N VAL A 22 -7.51 11.88 8.38
CA VAL A 22 -7.50 10.93 7.27
C VAL A 22 -8.81 10.17 7.25
N GLY A 23 -9.60 10.35 6.18
CA GLY A 23 -10.78 9.56 5.90
C GLY A 23 -10.38 8.24 5.23
N ALA A 24 -10.47 7.14 5.97
CA ALA A 24 -10.30 5.78 5.50
C ALA A 24 -11.61 4.99 5.75
N ASP A 25 -12.75 5.65 5.56
CA ASP A 25 -14.09 5.26 5.96
C ASP A 25 -14.89 4.61 4.82
N GLY A 26 -14.19 4.02 3.84
CA GLY A 26 -14.75 3.17 2.81
C GLY A 26 -15.39 3.92 1.64
N GLY A 27 -15.97 3.18 0.68
CA GLY A 27 -16.50 3.73 -0.57
C GLY A 27 -17.62 4.76 -0.39
N GLY A 28 -18.41 4.62 0.68
CA GLY A 28 -19.44 5.59 1.10
C GLY A 28 -18.91 6.78 1.92
N SER A 29 -17.62 7.00 1.95
CA SER A 29 -16.90 7.94 2.82
C SER A 29 -17.64 9.23 3.16
N THR A 30 -17.96 9.39 4.46
CA THR A 30 -18.51 10.62 5.02
C THR A 30 -17.48 11.76 4.95
N VAL A 31 -16.20 11.45 5.19
CA VAL A 31 -15.12 12.45 5.12
C VAL A 31 -15.04 13.03 3.72
N ARG A 32 -14.98 12.19 2.67
CA ARG A 32 -14.97 12.65 1.28
C ARG A 32 -16.16 13.55 0.97
N GLN A 33 -17.37 13.13 1.37
CA GLN A 33 -18.60 13.89 1.13
C GLN A 33 -18.58 15.24 1.84
N LYS A 34 -18.17 15.28 3.11
CA LYS A 34 -18.07 16.54 3.89
C LYS A 34 -17.02 17.50 3.33
N LEU A 35 -15.99 16.98 2.67
CA LEU A 35 -15.03 17.80 1.94
C LEU A 35 -15.59 18.34 0.61
N GLY A 36 -16.73 17.85 0.14
CA GLY A 36 -17.27 18.18 -1.19
C GLY A 36 -16.40 17.65 -2.33
N LEU A 37 -15.64 16.59 -2.11
CA LEU A 37 -14.82 15.96 -3.15
C LEU A 37 -15.69 15.05 -4.02
N LYS A 38 -15.63 15.25 -5.33
CA LYS A 38 -16.36 14.40 -6.29
C LYS A 38 -15.74 13.00 -6.31
N PHE A 39 -16.60 12.00 -6.47
CA PHE A 39 -16.22 10.61 -6.69
C PHE A 39 -16.55 10.22 -8.11
N ILE A 40 -15.59 10.45 -9.02
CA ILE A 40 -15.77 10.38 -10.47
C ILE A 40 -15.72 8.92 -10.91
N GLY A 41 -16.67 8.53 -11.76
CA GLY A 41 -16.75 7.19 -12.32
C GLY A 41 -18.17 6.67 -12.42
N THR A 42 -18.32 5.36 -12.56
CA THR A 42 -19.60 4.70 -12.84
C THR A 42 -19.89 3.62 -11.79
N THR A 43 -21.20 3.36 -11.63
CA THR A 43 -21.73 2.20 -10.91
C THR A 43 -22.77 1.58 -11.81
N ASP A 44 -22.64 0.29 -12.12
CA ASP A 44 -23.72 -0.45 -12.78
C ASP A 44 -24.64 -1.01 -11.69
N GLU A 45 -25.82 -0.41 -11.54
CA GLU A 45 -26.80 -0.84 -10.54
C GLU A 45 -27.39 -2.22 -10.83
N SER A 46 -27.29 -2.69 -12.08
CA SER A 46 -27.75 -4.01 -12.49
C SER A 46 -26.74 -5.13 -12.22
N ASP A 47 -25.46 -4.77 -12.05
CA ASP A 47 -24.39 -5.73 -11.80
C ASP A 47 -24.22 -5.98 -10.29
N ARG A 48 -24.48 -7.19 -9.87
CA ARG A 48 -24.43 -7.60 -8.45
C ARG A 48 -23.65 -8.87 -8.29
N ILE A 49 -22.84 -8.91 -7.23
CA ILE A 49 -22.11 -10.08 -6.79
C ILE A 49 -22.61 -10.44 -5.39
N LEU A 50 -23.20 -11.61 -5.26
CA LEU A 50 -23.48 -12.20 -3.95
C LEU A 50 -22.19 -12.82 -3.42
N ILE A 51 -21.79 -12.42 -2.22
CA ILE A 51 -20.62 -12.96 -1.51
C ILE A 51 -21.15 -13.76 -0.32
N VAL A 52 -20.67 -15.00 -0.16
CA VAL A 52 -21.14 -15.92 0.86
C VAL A 52 -19.94 -16.65 1.48
N ASP A 53 -19.81 -16.57 2.79
CA ASP A 53 -18.87 -17.42 3.53
C ASP A 53 -19.62 -18.65 4.05
N ALA A 54 -19.26 -19.82 3.53
CA ALA A 54 -19.97 -21.06 3.82
C ALA A 54 -19.01 -22.24 4.05
N ALA A 55 -19.44 -23.18 4.91
CA ALA A 55 -18.80 -24.47 5.01
C ALA A 55 -19.22 -25.34 3.82
N VAL A 56 -18.25 -26.01 3.20
CA VAL A 56 -18.47 -26.79 1.99
C VAL A 56 -17.63 -28.07 2.01
N SER A 57 -18.18 -29.14 1.48
CA SER A 57 -17.46 -30.41 1.18
C SER A 57 -17.28 -30.55 -0.34
N GLY A 58 -16.30 -31.36 -0.75
CA GLY A 58 -16.05 -31.69 -2.15
C GLY A 58 -15.16 -30.68 -2.90
N LEU A 59 -14.61 -29.68 -2.23
CA LEU A 59 -13.63 -28.75 -2.79
C LEU A 59 -12.25 -28.90 -2.13
N ALA A 60 -11.20 -28.86 -2.95
CA ALA A 60 -9.83 -28.83 -2.45
C ALA A 60 -9.50 -27.47 -1.85
N ARG A 61 -8.77 -27.44 -0.72
CA ARG A 61 -8.44 -26.19 -0.01
C ARG A 61 -7.10 -25.57 -0.40
N ASP A 62 -6.39 -26.16 -1.33
CA ASP A 62 -5.06 -25.72 -1.78
C ASP A 62 -5.13 -24.71 -2.93
N ARG A 63 -6.34 -24.36 -3.40
CA ARG A 63 -6.53 -23.51 -4.58
C ARG A 63 -7.86 -22.77 -4.57
N TRP A 64 -7.95 -21.74 -5.43
CA TRP A 64 -9.21 -21.15 -5.83
C TRP A 64 -9.91 -22.02 -6.87
N HIS A 65 -11.22 -22.01 -6.84
CA HIS A 65 -12.07 -22.66 -7.82
C HIS A 65 -12.87 -21.61 -8.58
N MET A 66 -13.04 -21.83 -9.89
CA MET A 66 -13.80 -20.93 -10.77
C MET A 66 -14.71 -21.75 -11.67
N TRP A 67 -15.98 -21.39 -11.71
CA TRP A 67 -16.98 -21.92 -12.63
C TRP A 67 -17.45 -20.80 -13.52
N PRO A 68 -16.91 -20.68 -14.76
CA PRO A 68 -17.39 -19.72 -15.72
C PRO A 68 -18.80 -20.09 -16.19
N GLY A 69 -19.67 -19.09 -16.29
CA GLY A 69 -21.05 -19.27 -16.74
C GLY A 69 -21.39 -18.42 -17.95
N ALA A 70 -22.43 -18.78 -18.68
CA ALA A 70 -22.91 -18.00 -19.83
C ALA A 70 -23.25 -16.56 -19.44
N ALA A 71 -23.11 -15.62 -20.39
CA ALA A 71 -23.42 -14.20 -20.22
C ALA A 71 -22.69 -13.51 -19.04
N GLY A 72 -21.45 -13.96 -18.77
CA GLY A 72 -20.61 -13.37 -17.73
C GLY A 72 -20.97 -13.79 -16.31
N ARG A 73 -21.92 -14.69 -16.14
CA ARG A 73 -22.19 -15.31 -14.85
C ARG A 73 -21.01 -16.19 -14.47
N PHE A 74 -20.50 -16.04 -13.27
CA PHE A 74 -19.46 -16.92 -12.74
C PHE A 74 -19.73 -17.24 -11.27
N VAL A 75 -19.17 -18.33 -10.82
CA VAL A 75 -18.99 -18.63 -9.40
C VAL A 75 -17.50 -18.77 -9.14
N GLY A 76 -17.01 -18.04 -8.16
CA GLY A 76 -15.67 -18.22 -7.61
C GLY A 76 -15.76 -18.76 -6.19
N ALA A 77 -14.84 -19.63 -5.77
CA ALA A 77 -14.73 -20.09 -4.40
C ALA A 77 -13.27 -20.04 -3.93
N CYS A 78 -13.04 -19.33 -2.85
CA CYS A 78 -11.73 -19.16 -2.22
C CYS A 78 -11.74 -19.78 -0.83
N PRO A 79 -10.80 -20.68 -0.49
CA PRO A 79 -10.69 -21.18 0.88
C PRO A 79 -10.22 -20.04 1.81
N LEU A 80 -10.94 -19.84 2.92
CA LEU A 80 -10.52 -18.85 3.93
C LEU A 80 -9.43 -19.45 4.83
N PRO A 81 -8.34 -18.69 5.11
CA PRO A 81 -7.26 -19.16 5.96
C PRO A 81 -7.74 -19.35 7.41
N HIS A 82 -7.16 -20.34 8.11
CA HIS A 82 -7.47 -20.66 9.51
C HIS A 82 -8.95 -20.93 9.79
N SER A 83 -9.70 -21.41 8.79
CA SER A 83 -11.13 -21.68 8.85
C SER A 83 -11.48 -22.87 7.97
N ASP A 84 -12.60 -23.52 8.22
CA ASP A 84 -13.20 -24.54 7.35
C ASP A 84 -14.06 -23.94 6.23
N LEU A 85 -14.25 -22.62 6.24
CA LEU A 85 -15.11 -21.92 5.30
C LEU A 85 -14.42 -21.67 3.95
N PHE A 86 -15.26 -21.53 2.94
CA PHE A 86 -14.93 -20.91 1.64
C PHE A 86 -15.73 -19.63 1.47
N GLN A 87 -15.11 -18.62 0.88
CA GLN A 87 -15.82 -17.47 0.38
C GLN A 87 -16.23 -17.72 -1.06
N PHE A 88 -17.53 -17.73 -1.31
CA PHE A 88 -18.11 -17.80 -2.64
C PHE A 88 -18.40 -16.39 -3.16
N MET A 89 -18.12 -16.16 -4.44
CA MET A 89 -18.47 -14.96 -5.17
C MET A 89 -19.35 -15.38 -6.35
N VAL A 90 -20.61 -14.96 -6.36
CA VAL A 90 -21.60 -15.34 -7.36
C VAL A 90 -22.05 -14.09 -8.10
N ARG A 91 -21.66 -13.92 -9.36
CA ARG A 91 -22.18 -12.84 -10.18
C ARG A 91 -23.60 -13.18 -10.62
N LEU A 92 -24.55 -12.35 -10.20
CA LEU A 92 -25.96 -12.50 -10.55
C LEU A 92 -26.21 -12.04 -12.00
N SER A 93 -27.29 -12.49 -12.60
CA SER A 93 -27.74 -11.98 -13.91
C SER A 93 -28.30 -10.57 -13.74
N PRO A 94 -28.23 -9.70 -14.78
CA PRO A 94 -28.93 -8.43 -14.75
C PRO A 94 -30.40 -8.62 -14.40
N GLY A 95 -30.89 -7.89 -13.39
CA GLY A 95 -32.28 -8.01 -12.92
C GLY A 95 -32.57 -9.21 -11.99
N GLU A 96 -31.63 -10.12 -11.78
CA GLU A 96 -31.78 -11.21 -10.82
C GLU A 96 -31.73 -10.68 -9.38
N ALA A 97 -32.81 -10.91 -8.63
CA ALA A 97 -32.87 -10.51 -7.24
C ALA A 97 -31.95 -11.41 -6.39
N PRO A 98 -31.13 -10.83 -5.50
CA PRO A 98 -30.34 -11.63 -4.57
C PRO A 98 -31.26 -12.46 -3.67
N PRO A 99 -30.99 -13.75 -3.47
CA PRO A 99 -31.76 -14.56 -2.52
C PRO A 99 -31.57 -14.00 -1.09
N GLN A 100 -32.60 -14.10 -0.28
CA GLN A 100 -32.63 -13.47 1.05
C GLN A 100 -32.41 -14.46 2.20
N ASP A 101 -32.65 -15.74 1.95
CA ASP A 101 -32.54 -16.80 2.96
C ASP A 101 -31.45 -17.81 2.57
N ASN A 102 -30.98 -18.58 3.56
CA ASN A 102 -29.88 -19.51 3.40
C ASN A 102 -30.21 -20.65 2.43
N ASP A 103 -31.44 -21.16 2.43
CA ASP A 103 -31.83 -22.29 1.57
C ASP A 103 -31.84 -21.88 0.10
N SER A 104 -32.38 -20.70 -0.18
CA SER A 104 -32.35 -20.10 -1.53
C SER A 104 -30.94 -19.83 -2.04
N ILE A 105 -30.01 -19.42 -1.14
CA ILE A 105 -28.61 -19.20 -1.48
C ILE A 105 -27.91 -20.53 -1.77
N ILE A 106 -28.14 -21.54 -0.96
CA ILE A 106 -27.57 -22.87 -1.16
C ILE A 106 -28.07 -23.43 -2.49
N ALA A 107 -29.37 -23.37 -2.75
CA ALA A 107 -29.96 -23.83 -4.00
C ALA A 107 -29.36 -23.12 -5.22
N LEU A 108 -29.21 -21.79 -5.16
CA LEU A 108 -28.58 -21.01 -6.21
C LEU A 108 -27.14 -21.48 -6.47
N LEU A 109 -26.34 -21.60 -5.41
CA LEU A 109 -24.95 -22.02 -5.51
C LEU A 109 -24.82 -23.43 -6.07
N GLU A 110 -25.54 -24.41 -5.52
CA GLU A 110 -25.50 -25.83 -5.97
C GLU A 110 -25.93 -25.93 -7.43
N SER A 111 -26.98 -25.21 -7.83
CA SER A 111 -27.44 -25.15 -9.22
C SER A 111 -26.35 -24.62 -10.18
N ARG A 112 -25.63 -23.56 -9.78
CA ARG A 112 -24.60 -22.96 -10.63
C ARG A 112 -23.29 -23.74 -10.65
N LEU A 113 -22.97 -24.45 -9.55
CA LEU A 113 -21.79 -25.31 -9.47
C LEU A 113 -21.96 -26.57 -10.34
N GLY A 114 -23.19 -27.08 -10.51
CA GLY A 114 -23.50 -28.22 -11.36
C GLY A 114 -22.73 -29.49 -11.00
N ASN A 115 -22.20 -29.59 -9.79
CA ASN A 115 -21.40 -30.71 -9.32
C ASN A 115 -22.01 -31.31 -8.04
N PRO A 116 -22.64 -32.49 -8.10
CA PRO A 116 -23.31 -33.09 -6.95
C PRO A 116 -22.38 -33.53 -5.81
N ARG A 117 -21.06 -33.50 -6.05
CA ARG A 117 -20.06 -33.81 -5.01
C ARG A 117 -19.74 -32.56 -4.15
N VAL A 118 -20.12 -31.36 -4.61
CA VAL A 118 -19.93 -30.13 -3.88
C VAL A 118 -21.20 -29.83 -3.09
N ARG A 119 -21.12 -29.84 -1.78
CA ARG A 119 -22.27 -29.62 -0.89
C ARG A 119 -21.99 -28.51 0.08
N LEU A 120 -22.87 -27.51 0.12
CA LEU A 120 -22.85 -26.47 1.14
C LEU A 120 -23.61 -26.94 2.39
N HIS A 121 -23.03 -26.70 3.56
CA HIS A 121 -23.58 -27.16 4.82
C HIS A 121 -24.18 -26.04 5.67
N SER A 122 -23.48 -24.91 5.73
CA SER A 122 -23.92 -23.75 6.53
C SER A 122 -23.34 -22.46 5.98
N ILE A 123 -24.16 -21.42 6.00
CA ILE A 123 -23.75 -20.06 5.66
C ILE A 123 -23.46 -19.33 6.97
N ARG A 124 -22.29 -18.72 7.08
CA ARG A 124 -21.86 -17.95 8.24
C ARG A 124 -22.02 -16.44 8.04
N TRP A 125 -21.85 -16.01 6.80
CA TRP A 125 -21.95 -14.59 6.44
C TRP A 125 -22.35 -14.46 4.97
N GLN A 126 -23.08 -13.37 4.66
CA GLN A 126 -23.46 -13.05 3.30
C GLN A 126 -23.55 -11.54 3.10
N SER A 127 -23.28 -11.10 1.88
CA SER A 127 -23.43 -9.71 1.46
C SER A 127 -23.66 -9.63 -0.03
N VAL A 128 -24.32 -8.56 -0.48
CA VAL A 128 -24.44 -8.23 -1.90
C VAL A 128 -23.57 -7.05 -2.21
N PHE A 129 -22.55 -7.29 -3.01
CA PHE A 129 -21.60 -6.29 -3.47
C PHE A 129 -22.02 -5.75 -4.84
N ARG A 130 -21.91 -4.45 -5.03
CA ARG A 130 -22.06 -3.77 -6.33
C ARG A 130 -20.69 -3.28 -6.78
N PRO A 131 -20.19 -3.75 -7.94
CA PRO A 131 -18.95 -3.25 -8.48
C PRO A 131 -19.05 -1.76 -8.75
N ASN A 132 -18.18 -0.99 -8.09
CA ASN A 132 -18.03 0.43 -8.33
C ASN A 132 -16.68 0.68 -8.99
N ILE A 133 -16.65 1.62 -9.94
CA ILE A 133 -15.42 2.07 -10.60
C ILE A 133 -15.38 3.57 -10.42
N ARG A 134 -14.77 4.01 -9.32
CA ARG A 134 -14.76 5.44 -8.98
C ARG A 134 -13.41 5.87 -8.38
N LEU A 135 -13.03 7.10 -8.68
CA LEU A 135 -11.82 7.75 -8.19
C LEU A 135 -12.19 9.14 -7.66
N ALA A 136 -11.69 9.49 -6.48
CA ALA A 136 -11.82 10.83 -5.96
C ALA A 136 -11.04 11.82 -6.84
N GLU A 137 -11.65 12.97 -7.16
CA GLU A 137 -11.03 14.01 -7.97
C GLU A 137 -9.77 14.60 -7.32
N ARG A 138 -9.73 14.56 -5.99
CA ARG A 138 -8.61 14.96 -5.14
C ARG A 138 -8.50 14.02 -3.95
N TYR A 139 -7.28 13.81 -3.46
CA TYR A 139 -7.00 13.01 -2.29
C TYR A 139 -6.82 13.86 -1.02
N ARG A 140 -6.80 15.19 -1.20
CA ARG A 140 -6.56 16.16 -0.14
C ARG A 140 -7.41 17.42 -0.32
N ARG A 141 -7.90 17.96 0.79
CA ARG A 141 -8.37 19.36 0.89
C ARG A 141 -7.86 19.96 2.21
N GLY A 142 -6.92 20.89 2.12
CA GLY A 142 -6.28 21.47 3.29
C GLY A 142 -5.55 20.43 4.14
N ARG A 143 -6.01 20.22 5.36
CA ARG A 143 -5.44 19.27 6.34
C ARG A 143 -6.19 17.94 6.42
N VAL A 144 -7.13 17.70 5.52
CA VAL A 144 -7.94 16.48 5.49
C VAL A 144 -7.63 15.68 4.22
N PHE A 145 -7.39 14.40 4.39
CA PHE A 145 -7.04 13.45 3.34
C PHE A 145 -8.07 12.34 3.21
N VAL A 146 -8.10 11.68 2.07
CA VAL A 146 -8.82 10.42 1.85
C VAL A 146 -7.84 9.35 1.37
N ALA A 147 -8.04 8.09 1.82
CA ALA A 147 -7.18 6.97 1.50
C ALA A 147 -7.99 5.67 1.35
N GLY A 148 -7.46 4.73 0.56
CA GLY A 148 -8.12 3.45 0.28
C GLY A 148 -9.48 3.65 -0.38
N ASP A 149 -10.48 2.86 -0.01
CA ASP A 149 -11.82 2.89 -0.62
C ASP A 149 -12.51 4.26 -0.49
N ALA A 150 -12.11 5.10 0.47
CA ALA A 150 -12.58 6.49 0.53
C ALA A 150 -12.07 7.33 -0.64
N ALA A 151 -10.94 6.98 -1.23
CA ALA A 151 -10.31 7.67 -2.36
C ALA A 151 -10.57 6.97 -3.72
N HIS A 152 -10.67 5.64 -3.75
CA HIS A 152 -10.85 4.87 -4.98
C HIS A 152 -11.51 3.52 -4.71
N VAL A 153 -12.43 3.13 -5.56
CA VAL A 153 -13.06 1.81 -5.55
C VAL A 153 -13.03 1.21 -6.95
N HIS A 154 -12.86 -0.10 -7.01
CA HIS A 154 -12.77 -0.84 -8.28
C HIS A 154 -13.37 -2.24 -8.12
N PRO A 155 -13.70 -2.93 -9.25
CA PRO A 155 -14.20 -4.30 -9.22
C PRO A 155 -13.21 -5.25 -8.53
N PRO A 156 -13.68 -6.36 -7.95
CA PRO A 156 -12.83 -7.30 -7.21
C PRO A 156 -11.85 -8.08 -8.09
N ALA A 157 -11.93 -7.94 -9.40
CA ALA A 157 -11.05 -8.62 -10.35
C ALA A 157 -9.58 -8.23 -10.13
N GLY A 158 -8.71 -9.22 -9.93
CA GLY A 158 -7.29 -9.02 -9.60
C GLY A 158 -7.01 -8.86 -8.11
N ALA A 159 -8.02 -8.71 -7.23
CA ALA A 159 -7.88 -8.64 -5.76
C ALA A 159 -6.84 -7.59 -5.29
N GLN A 160 -6.88 -6.36 -5.82
CA GLN A 160 -5.85 -5.33 -5.57
C GLN A 160 -6.30 -4.22 -4.60
N GLY A 161 -7.60 -4.11 -4.27
CA GLY A 161 -8.14 -2.98 -3.50
C GLY A 161 -7.50 -2.80 -2.14
N LEU A 162 -7.51 -3.85 -1.33
CA LEU A 162 -6.91 -3.83 0.00
C LEU A 162 -5.42 -3.44 -0.07
N ASN A 163 -4.67 -4.05 -0.98
CA ASN A 163 -3.25 -3.77 -1.12
C ASN A 163 -2.97 -2.32 -1.51
N THR A 164 -3.76 -1.77 -2.43
CA THR A 164 -3.65 -0.37 -2.86
C THR A 164 -3.97 0.59 -1.71
N GLY A 165 -5.02 0.31 -0.93
CA GLY A 165 -5.38 1.11 0.24
C GLY A 165 -4.33 1.07 1.35
N ILE A 166 -3.72 -0.10 1.63
CA ILE A 166 -2.60 -0.21 2.57
C ILE A 166 -1.40 0.62 2.11
N GLN A 167 -1.09 0.60 0.81
CA GLN A 167 0.00 1.40 0.25
C GLN A 167 -0.30 2.91 0.32
N ASP A 168 -1.57 3.33 0.17
CA ASP A 168 -1.95 4.73 0.38
C ASP A 168 -1.65 5.16 1.82
N ALA A 169 -2.10 4.37 2.79
CA ALA A 169 -1.88 4.66 4.21
C ALA A 169 -0.38 4.70 4.55
N TYR A 170 0.40 3.77 3.98
CA TYR A 170 1.83 3.71 4.21
C TYR A 170 2.58 4.90 3.58
N ASN A 171 2.20 5.28 2.34
CA ASN A 171 2.75 6.47 1.67
C ASN A 171 2.40 7.76 2.41
N LEU A 172 1.17 7.92 2.89
CA LEU A 172 0.72 9.12 3.60
C LEU A 172 1.29 9.19 5.02
N GLY A 173 1.34 8.07 5.73
CA GLY A 173 1.67 8.02 7.16
C GLY A 173 3.04 8.60 7.48
N TRP A 174 4.09 8.18 6.76
CA TRP A 174 5.44 8.71 6.99
C TRP A 174 5.56 10.20 6.62
N LYS A 175 4.83 10.66 5.60
CA LYS A 175 4.83 12.07 5.19
C LYS A 175 4.19 12.96 6.25
N ILE A 176 3.05 12.52 6.82
CA ILE A 176 2.43 13.24 7.94
C ILE A 176 3.39 13.28 9.13
N ALA A 177 4.02 12.16 9.47
CA ALA A 177 4.98 12.12 10.58
C ALA A 177 6.14 13.10 10.39
N GLN A 178 6.70 13.18 9.18
CA GLN A 178 7.78 14.13 8.87
C GLN A 178 7.32 15.59 9.00
N VAL A 179 6.14 15.92 8.49
CA VAL A 179 5.59 17.28 8.60
C VAL A 179 5.25 17.65 10.05
N LEU A 180 4.77 16.69 10.82
CA LEU A 180 4.55 16.88 12.27
C LEU A 180 5.86 17.12 13.02
N ALA A 181 6.96 16.58 12.54
CA ALA A 181 8.31 16.80 13.06
C ALA A 181 8.98 18.08 12.51
N GLY A 182 8.33 18.86 11.64
CA GLY A 182 8.81 20.14 11.14
C GLY A 182 9.27 20.16 9.68
N ALA A 183 9.08 19.08 8.92
CA ALA A 183 9.31 19.11 7.47
C ALA A 183 8.32 20.04 6.77
N ASN A 184 8.67 20.47 5.55
CA ASN A 184 7.82 21.36 4.78
C ASN A 184 6.44 20.71 4.50
N PRO A 185 5.33 21.39 4.79
CA PRO A 185 3.98 20.87 4.53
C PRO A 185 3.69 20.53 3.06
N THR A 186 4.45 21.06 2.10
CA THR A 186 4.36 20.69 0.68
C THR A 186 4.68 19.21 0.41
N LEU A 187 5.41 18.56 1.32
CA LEU A 187 5.60 17.10 1.27
C LEU A 187 4.28 16.34 1.19
N LEU A 188 3.22 16.85 1.82
CA LEU A 188 1.90 16.21 1.82
C LEU A 188 1.18 16.29 0.47
N ASP A 189 1.55 17.24 -0.41
CA ASP A 189 0.99 17.35 -1.76
C ASP A 189 1.48 16.20 -2.65
N THR A 190 2.64 15.63 -2.32
CA THR A 190 3.21 14.49 -3.04
C THR A 190 2.41 13.20 -2.83
N TYR A 191 1.55 13.12 -1.83
CA TYR A 191 0.68 11.95 -1.61
C TYR A 191 -0.29 11.74 -2.79
N GLU A 192 -1.05 12.78 -3.13
CA GLU A 192 -1.97 12.73 -4.27
C GLU A 192 -1.21 12.48 -5.57
N ALA A 193 -0.12 13.21 -5.79
CA ALA A 193 0.69 13.11 -7.01
C ALA A 193 1.30 11.71 -7.23
N GLU A 194 1.64 10.99 -6.17
CA GLU A 194 2.18 9.63 -6.25
C GLU A 194 1.07 8.56 -6.30
N ARG A 195 -0.02 8.71 -5.53
CA ARG A 195 -0.99 7.63 -5.33
C ARG A 195 -2.18 7.65 -6.29
N GLN A 196 -2.64 8.82 -6.70
CA GLN A 196 -3.78 8.92 -7.63
C GLN A 196 -3.50 8.27 -9.00
N PRO A 197 -2.33 8.46 -9.64
CA PRO A 197 -2.00 7.77 -10.88
C PRO A 197 -1.96 6.24 -10.73
N ILE A 198 -1.43 5.73 -9.61
CA ILE A 198 -1.42 4.29 -9.31
C ILE A 198 -2.85 3.74 -9.18
N ALA A 199 -3.70 4.40 -8.40
CA ALA A 199 -5.10 4.01 -8.26
C ALA A 199 -5.83 4.02 -9.61
N SER A 200 -5.62 5.03 -10.43
CA SER A 200 -6.18 5.11 -11.80
C SER A 200 -5.74 3.93 -12.67
N GLY A 201 -4.46 3.55 -12.62
CA GLY A 201 -3.94 2.36 -13.32
C GLY A 201 -4.59 1.06 -12.84
N VAL A 202 -4.74 0.90 -11.51
CA VAL A 202 -5.42 -0.26 -10.90
C VAL A 202 -6.90 -0.32 -11.32
N LEU A 203 -7.60 0.83 -11.35
CA LEU A 203 -8.97 0.89 -11.84
C LEU A 203 -9.08 0.38 -13.28
N GLY A 204 -8.22 0.86 -14.18
CA GLY A 204 -8.21 0.42 -15.58
C GLY A 204 -7.95 -1.07 -15.73
N LEU A 205 -6.95 -1.62 -15.03
CA LEU A 205 -6.62 -3.04 -15.06
C LEU A 205 -7.76 -3.91 -14.51
N SER A 206 -8.30 -3.54 -13.35
CA SER A 206 -9.39 -4.29 -12.69
C SER A 206 -10.65 -4.30 -13.55
N THR A 207 -11.00 -3.17 -14.16
CA THR A 207 -12.17 -3.06 -15.07
C THR A 207 -11.98 -3.97 -16.29
N LYS A 208 -10.83 -3.89 -16.96
CA LYS A 208 -10.53 -4.74 -18.13
C LYS A 208 -10.65 -6.24 -17.79
N LYS A 209 -10.10 -6.66 -16.63
CA LYS A 209 -10.20 -8.05 -16.19
C LYS A 209 -11.64 -8.45 -15.85
N TYR A 210 -12.37 -7.59 -15.18
CA TYR A 210 -13.75 -7.86 -14.81
C TYR A 210 -14.65 -8.06 -16.05
N GLU A 211 -14.49 -7.20 -17.05
CA GLU A 211 -15.17 -7.36 -18.33
C GLU A 211 -14.73 -8.64 -19.07
N GLY A 212 -13.43 -8.95 -19.06
CA GLY A 212 -12.90 -10.15 -19.67
C GLY A 212 -13.43 -11.43 -19.04
N ILE A 213 -13.57 -11.49 -17.70
CA ILE A 213 -14.23 -12.60 -17.01
C ILE A 213 -15.67 -12.75 -17.53
N GLY A 214 -16.37 -11.63 -17.72
CA GLY A 214 -17.71 -11.63 -18.30
C GLY A 214 -17.79 -12.18 -19.74
N ARG A 215 -16.72 -12.06 -20.50
CA ARG A 215 -16.57 -12.58 -21.87
C ARG A 215 -15.92 -13.95 -21.95
N LEU A 216 -15.68 -14.60 -20.82
CA LEU A 216 -15.00 -15.90 -20.70
C LEU A 216 -13.54 -15.86 -21.25
N ASP A 217 -12.86 -14.72 -21.16
CA ASP A 217 -11.47 -14.58 -21.56
C ASP A 217 -10.53 -15.23 -20.51
N PRO A 218 -9.82 -16.32 -20.86
CA PRO A 218 -8.94 -17.02 -19.89
C PRO A 218 -7.80 -16.15 -19.35
N SER A 219 -7.39 -15.10 -20.08
CA SER A 219 -6.34 -14.20 -19.63
C SER A 219 -6.78 -13.35 -18.42
N SER A 220 -8.10 -13.13 -18.29
CA SER A 220 -8.66 -12.30 -17.23
C SER A 220 -8.62 -12.95 -15.84
N ILE A 221 -8.53 -14.27 -15.76
CA ILE A 221 -8.36 -14.99 -14.49
C ILE A 221 -6.89 -15.28 -14.13
N ARG A 222 -5.97 -15.07 -15.07
CA ARG A 222 -4.54 -15.23 -14.79
C ARG A 222 -4.02 -14.00 -14.04
N ARG A 223 -3.19 -14.24 -13.03
CA ARG A 223 -2.47 -13.18 -12.30
C ARG A 223 -1.06 -13.04 -12.88
N GLY A 224 -0.74 -11.83 -13.34
CA GLY A 224 0.58 -11.47 -13.85
C GLY A 224 1.35 -10.57 -12.87
N LYS A 225 2.43 -9.97 -13.37
CA LYS A 225 3.27 -9.06 -12.59
C LYS A 225 2.54 -7.78 -12.17
N ASP A 226 1.62 -7.31 -12.98
CA ASP A 226 0.86 -6.07 -12.71
C ASP A 226 -0.07 -6.25 -11.50
N GLU A 227 -0.73 -7.41 -11.38
CA GLU A 227 -1.59 -7.70 -10.22
C GLU A 227 -0.81 -7.98 -8.93
N GLN A 228 0.46 -8.34 -9.05
CA GLN A 228 1.34 -8.49 -7.88
C GLN A 228 1.76 -7.14 -7.29
N GLN A 229 1.63 -6.04 -8.07
CA GLN A 229 2.00 -4.67 -7.68
C GLN A 229 3.47 -4.51 -7.25
N LEU A 230 4.35 -5.44 -7.67
CA LEU A 230 5.77 -5.40 -7.33
C LEU A 230 6.56 -4.45 -8.22
N LEU A 231 6.01 -4.07 -9.37
CA LEU A 231 6.62 -3.16 -10.35
C LEU A 231 6.09 -1.73 -10.24
N LEU A 232 5.34 -1.40 -9.18
CA LEU A 232 4.89 -0.03 -8.97
C LEU A 232 6.09 0.90 -8.76
N THR A 233 6.05 2.03 -9.42
CA THR A 233 7.10 3.04 -9.36
C THR A 233 6.50 4.44 -9.26
N TYR A 234 7.24 5.36 -8.65
CA TYR A 234 6.95 6.79 -8.57
C TYR A 234 7.93 7.60 -9.45
N GLN A 235 8.57 6.98 -10.44
CA GLN A 235 9.49 7.65 -11.37
C GLN A 235 8.80 8.85 -12.03
N GLY A 236 9.54 9.96 -12.15
CA GLY A 236 9.01 11.21 -12.68
C GLY A 236 8.06 11.97 -11.75
N GLY A 237 7.79 11.42 -10.56
CA GLY A 237 7.00 12.08 -9.53
C GLY A 237 7.80 13.16 -8.77
N PRO A 238 7.12 13.92 -7.90
CA PRO A 238 7.74 15.08 -7.23
C PRO A 238 8.92 14.74 -6.32
N LEU A 239 9.02 13.50 -5.82
CA LEU A 239 10.14 13.02 -4.99
C LEU A 239 11.11 12.09 -5.75
N ALA A 240 10.95 11.96 -7.06
CA ALA A 240 11.75 11.10 -7.92
C ALA A 240 11.85 11.68 -9.34
N PRO A 241 12.53 12.83 -9.52
CA PRO A 241 12.59 13.50 -10.81
C PRO A 241 13.29 12.64 -11.88
N SER A 242 12.85 12.78 -13.13
CA SER A 242 13.31 11.93 -14.26
C SER A 242 14.79 12.09 -14.60
N ASN A 243 15.42 13.20 -14.18
CA ASN A 243 16.84 13.50 -14.39
C ASN A 243 17.75 13.04 -13.23
N ALA A 244 17.21 12.30 -12.24
CA ALA A 244 17.99 11.79 -11.14
C ALA A 244 19.01 10.73 -11.61
N GLU A 245 20.12 10.59 -10.89
CA GLU A 245 21.09 9.51 -11.13
C GLU A 245 20.42 8.14 -11.00
N GLN A 246 20.97 7.16 -11.70
CA GLN A 246 20.44 5.80 -11.76
C GLN A 246 21.57 4.77 -11.74
N THR A 247 21.25 3.56 -11.34
CA THR A 247 22.11 2.38 -11.56
C THR A 247 21.75 1.70 -12.90
N LYS A 248 22.35 0.55 -13.18
CA LYS A 248 21.98 -0.23 -14.37
C LYS A 248 20.55 -0.75 -14.36
N THR A 249 19.96 -0.92 -13.17
CA THR A 249 18.66 -1.58 -12.99
C THR A 249 17.61 -0.72 -12.30
N LEU A 250 18.00 0.32 -11.56
CA LEU A 250 17.11 1.08 -10.67
C LEU A 250 17.25 2.58 -10.84
N ARG A 251 16.14 3.27 -10.59
CA ARG A 251 16.03 4.72 -10.57
C ARG A 251 15.35 5.19 -9.28
N ALA A 252 15.50 6.47 -8.95
CA ALA A 252 14.65 7.08 -7.94
C ALA A 252 13.16 6.87 -8.29
N GLY A 253 12.35 6.58 -7.28
CA GLY A 253 10.94 6.23 -7.44
C GLY A 253 10.67 4.72 -7.57
N ASP A 254 11.68 3.89 -7.86
CA ASP A 254 11.50 2.45 -7.87
C ASP A 254 11.38 1.89 -6.46
N ARG A 255 10.70 0.78 -6.33
CA ARG A 255 10.69 0.01 -5.09
C ARG A 255 12.08 -0.60 -4.87
N ALA A 256 12.66 -0.38 -3.70
CA ALA A 256 13.94 -0.99 -3.33
C ALA A 256 13.80 -2.52 -3.27
N PRO A 257 14.58 -3.29 -4.06
CA PRO A 257 14.50 -4.74 -4.06
C PRO A 257 15.05 -5.34 -2.76
N ASP A 258 14.61 -6.56 -2.48
CA ASP A 258 15.27 -7.37 -1.45
C ASP A 258 16.61 -7.92 -1.95
N ALA A 259 17.54 -8.09 -1.02
CA ALA A 259 18.80 -8.78 -1.24
C ALA A 259 19.23 -9.53 0.01
N GLN A 260 19.91 -10.65 -0.18
CA GLN A 260 20.49 -11.43 0.91
C GLN A 260 21.92 -10.97 1.16
N LEU A 261 22.18 -10.53 2.35
CA LEU A 261 23.50 -10.12 2.84
C LEU A 261 23.93 -11.03 3.99
N ARG A 262 25.18 -10.87 4.44
CA ARG A 262 25.67 -11.45 5.67
C ARG A 262 26.23 -10.35 6.56
N ASP A 263 25.97 -10.45 7.85
CA ASP A 263 26.56 -9.56 8.84
C ASP A 263 28.04 -9.90 9.12
N ALA A 264 28.67 -9.16 10.04
CA ALA A 264 30.07 -9.35 10.41
C ALA A 264 30.35 -10.73 11.03
N GLN A 265 29.36 -11.40 11.55
CA GLN A 265 29.44 -12.75 12.12
C GLN A 265 29.10 -13.83 11.08
N GLY A 266 28.80 -13.45 9.85
CA GLY A 266 28.44 -14.33 8.74
C GLY A 266 26.97 -14.80 8.76
N ALA A 267 26.14 -14.30 9.68
CA ALA A 267 24.73 -14.64 9.73
C ALA A 267 23.95 -14.02 8.54
N PRO A 268 22.99 -14.76 7.95
CA PRO A 268 22.22 -14.26 6.84
C PRO A 268 21.22 -13.18 7.29
N LEU A 269 21.09 -12.14 6.47
CA LEU A 269 20.18 -11.02 6.69
C LEU A 269 19.54 -10.61 5.38
N ARG A 270 18.27 -10.20 5.42
CA ARG A 270 17.55 -9.65 4.26
C ARG A 270 17.47 -8.13 4.35
N LEU A 271 17.60 -7.44 3.22
CA LEU A 271 17.41 -5.99 3.20
C LEU A 271 16.00 -5.57 3.61
N PHE A 272 14.98 -6.35 3.30
CA PHE A 272 13.61 -6.07 3.75
C PHE A 272 13.48 -6.05 5.28
N ASP A 273 14.27 -6.84 6.01
CA ASP A 273 14.29 -6.78 7.48
C ASP A 273 14.98 -5.51 7.98
N ILE A 274 15.96 -5.00 7.22
CA ILE A 274 16.60 -3.71 7.48
C ILE A 274 15.65 -2.54 7.18
N TYR A 275 14.89 -2.59 6.10
CA TYR A 275 13.96 -1.53 5.72
C TYR A 275 12.72 -1.45 6.60
N ARG A 276 12.44 -2.48 7.37
CA ARG A 276 11.28 -2.54 8.27
C ARG A 276 11.41 -1.48 9.36
N GLY A 277 10.50 -0.51 9.37
CA GLY A 277 10.45 0.54 10.40
C GLY A 277 10.07 1.90 9.83
N HIS A 278 10.17 2.92 10.69
CA HIS A 278 9.79 4.30 10.37
C HIS A 278 11.00 5.19 10.00
N HIS A 279 12.11 4.59 9.60
CA HIS A 279 13.36 5.27 9.30
C HIS A 279 13.61 5.36 7.80
N PHE A 280 14.41 6.34 7.39
CA PHE A 280 15.09 6.30 6.11
C PHE A 280 16.27 5.33 6.19
N THR A 281 16.64 4.70 5.07
CA THR A 281 17.82 3.85 5.02
C THR A 281 18.78 4.33 3.94
N ALA A 282 20.00 4.67 4.32
CA ALA A 282 21.08 4.93 3.39
C ALA A 282 21.94 3.66 3.25
N VAL A 283 21.86 3.03 2.07
CA VAL A 283 22.68 1.86 1.74
C VAL A 283 23.88 2.34 0.92
N ALA A 284 25.04 2.28 1.50
CA ALA A 284 26.32 2.64 0.87
C ALA A 284 27.05 1.36 0.42
N TYR A 285 27.26 1.22 -0.87
CA TYR A 285 28.03 0.16 -1.49
C TYR A 285 29.42 0.68 -1.86
N GLY A 286 30.48 0.01 -1.39
CA GLY A 286 31.84 0.43 -1.63
C GLY A 286 32.39 1.40 -0.56
N ARG A 287 33.72 1.55 -0.56
CA ARG A 287 34.46 2.23 0.50
C ARG A 287 34.19 3.73 0.58
N HIS A 288 34.28 4.43 -0.54
CA HIS A 288 34.09 5.89 -0.58
C HIS A 288 32.63 6.25 -0.28
N ALA A 289 31.67 5.49 -0.81
CA ALA A 289 30.27 5.70 -0.48
C ALA A 289 29.98 5.52 1.03
N ALA A 290 30.67 4.59 1.69
CA ALA A 290 30.55 4.40 3.13
C ALA A 290 31.13 5.57 3.92
N GLU A 291 32.28 6.10 3.52
CA GLU A 291 32.91 7.27 4.14
C GLU A 291 31.98 8.51 4.03
N ASP A 292 31.44 8.77 2.84
CA ASP A 292 30.50 9.87 2.59
C ASP A 292 29.18 9.66 3.38
N CYS A 293 28.64 8.43 3.42
CA CYS A 293 27.43 8.12 4.15
C CYS A 293 27.57 8.37 5.67
N ARG A 294 28.76 8.17 6.23
CA ARG A 294 29.02 8.44 7.67
C ARG A 294 28.94 9.91 7.99
N THR A 295 29.42 10.77 7.09
CA THR A 295 29.43 12.23 7.28
C THR A 295 28.10 12.88 6.96
N LEU A 296 27.13 12.14 6.43
CA LEU A 296 25.78 12.66 6.17
C LEU A 296 25.18 13.24 7.46
N LEU A 297 24.94 14.53 7.46
CA LEU A 297 24.19 15.21 8.51
C LEU A 297 22.72 14.88 8.33
N TRP A 298 22.08 14.35 9.38
CA TRP A 298 20.67 13.99 9.36
C TRP A 298 19.95 14.67 10.52
N PRO A 299 18.74 15.23 10.32
CA PRO A 299 18.02 15.92 11.40
C PRO A 299 17.75 14.96 12.57
N SER A 300 17.80 15.50 13.78
CA SER A 300 17.39 14.77 14.99
C SER A 300 15.87 14.65 15.10
N ALA A 301 15.12 15.58 14.46
CA ALA A 301 13.65 15.52 14.38
C ALA A 301 13.20 14.71 13.16
N GLY A 302 12.02 14.07 13.28
CA GLY A 302 11.47 13.25 12.22
C GLY A 302 12.00 11.81 12.21
N ALA A 303 11.86 11.12 11.08
CA ALA A 303 12.31 9.76 10.92
C ALA A 303 13.86 9.70 10.92
N PRO A 304 14.47 8.82 11.74
CA PRO A 304 15.92 8.68 11.80
C PRO A 304 16.49 8.11 10.50
N LEU A 305 17.81 8.25 10.31
CA LEU A 305 18.54 7.61 9.22
C LEU A 305 19.25 6.34 9.74
N ARG A 306 18.90 5.19 9.17
CA ARG A 306 19.65 3.96 9.32
C ARG A 306 20.72 3.88 8.24
N ARG A 307 21.97 3.71 8.63
CA ARG A 307 23.10 3.56 7.70
C ARG A 307 23.44 2.08 7.55
N VAL A 308 23.64 1.65 6.33
CA VAL A 308 23.95 0.26 5.95
C VAL A 308 25.16 0.30 5.03
N PHE A 309 26.20 -0.42 5.37
CA PHE A 309 27.47 -0.45 4.64
C PHE A 309 27.63 -1.84 4.00
N VAL A 310 27.81 -1.88 2.68
CA VAL A 310 27.90 -3.14 1.91
C VAL A 310 29.21 -3.15 1.12
N GLU A 311 29.98 -4.24 1.23
CA GLU A 311 31.25 -4.45 0.51
C GLU A 311 32.27 -3.30 0.71
N VAL A 312 32.49 -2.90 1.96
CA VAL A 312 33.36 -1.77 2.30
C VAL A 312 34.80 -2.16 2.71
N GLY A 313 35.14 -3.43 2.53
CA GLY A 313 36.44 -3.98 2.89
C GLY A 313 36.69 -4.00 4.40
N ASP A 314 37.93 -3.71 4.82
CA ASP A 314 38.33 -3.70 6.24
C ASP A 314 37.76 -2.53 7.06
N LEU A 315 37.15 -1.55 6.41
CA LEU A 315 36.43 -0.47 7.06
C LEU A 315 35.15 -1.03 7.70
N HIS A 316 35.00 -0.82 9.00
CA HIS A 316 33.76 -1.19 9.73
C HIS A 316 33.44 -2.68 9.81
N LYS A 317 34.43 -3.56 10.02
CA LYS A 317 34.24 -5.01 10.16
C LYS A 317 33.05 -5.41 11.04
N ASP A 318 32.75 -4.64 12.09
CA ASP A 318 31.69 -4.97 13.05
C ASP A 318 30.28 -4.51 12.62
N THR A 319 30.17 -3.63 11.62
CA THR A 319 28.89 -3.03 11.17
C THR A 319 28.66 -3.15 9.66
N ALA A 320 29.62 -3.70 8.92
CA ALA A 320 29.53 -3.89 7.49
C ALA A 320 28.86 -5.23 7.14
N PHE A 321 28.15 -5.21 6.04
CA PHE A 321 27.55 -6.39 5.43
C PHE A 321 28.33 -6.82 4.20
N THR A 322 28.37 -8.13 3.95
CA THR A 322 28.92 -8.70 2.72
C THR A 322 27.83 -9.25 1.82
N ASP A 323 28.09 -9.28 0.51
CA ASP A 323 27.18 -9.77 -0.54
C ASP A 323 27.80 -10.97 -1.27
N PRO A 324 28.08 -12.11 -0.60
CA PRO A 324 28.79 -13.23 -1.21
C PRO A 324 28.04 -13.86 -2.39
N SER A 325 26.72 -13.74 -2.41
CA SER A 325 25.88 -14.20 -3.52
C SER A 325 25.77 -13.20 -4.66
N GLN A 326 26.32 -12.00 -4.50
CA GLN A 326 26.17 -10.85 -5.39
C GLN A 326 24.69 -10.50 -5.66
N SER A 327 23.80 -10.80 -4.72
CA SER A 327 22.37 -10.53 -4.88
C SER A 327 22.09 -9.03 -4.84
N PHE A 328 22.73 -8.29 -3.94
CA PHE A 328 22.65 -6.84 -3.90
C PHE A 328 23.18 -6.23 -5.19
N LYS A 329 24.42 -6.60 -5.57
CA LYS A 329 25.06 -6.08 -6.76
C LYS A 329 24.20 -6.28 -8.02
N ARG A 330 23.57 -7.47 -8.18
CA ARG A 330 22.68 -7.75 -9.32
C ARG A 330 21.36 -6.99 -9.26
N HIS A 331 20.66 -7.02 -8.12
CA HIS A 331 19.33 -6.43 -8.01
C HIS A 331 19.41 -4.91 -8.05
N TYR A 332 20.42 -4.33 -7.43
CA TYR A 332 20.62 -2.88 -7.39
C TYR A 332 21.42 -2.34 -8.59
N GLY A 333 22.05 -3.22 -9.38
CA GLY A 333 22.79 -2.84 -10.59
C GLY A 333 24.00 -1.95 -10.33
N VAL A 334 24.58 -2.01 -9.12
CA VAL A 334 25.73 -1.20 -8.73
C VAL A 334 27.02 -1.73 -9.36
N THR A 335 27.91 -0.80 -9.79
CA THR A 335 29.18 -1.16 -10.43
C THR A 335 30.39 -0.53 -9.75
N GLY A 336 30.19 0.41 -8.86
CA GLY A 336 31.20 1.14 -8.09
C GLY A 336 30.56 1.77 -6.88
N ASP A 337 31.28 2.69 -6.23
CA ASP A 337 30.79 3.41 -5.07
C ASP A 337 29.42 4.04 -5.36
N THR A 338 28.44 3.67 -4.57
CA THR A 338 27.04 4.08 -4.77
C THR A 338 26.34 4.20 -3.43
N LEU A 339 25.61 5.29 -3.22
CA LEU A 339 24.70 5.44 -2.11
C LEU A 339 23.25 5.43 -2.63
N ILE A 340 22.41 4.64 -1.97
CA ILE A 340 21.00 4.53 -2.27
C ILE A 340 20.21 4.94 -1.02
N LEU A 341 19.46 6.02 -1.12
CA LEU A 341 18.57 6.47 -0.06
C LEU A 341 17.18 5.88 -0.26
N VAL A 342 16.72 5.10 0.69
CA VAL A 342 15.41 4.45 0.68
C VAL A 342 14.50 5.13 1.70
N ARG A 343 13.28 5.46 1.26
CA ARG A 343 12.23 6.10 2.07
C ARG A 343 11.64 5.08 3.07
N PRO A 344 10.94 5.56 4.14
CA PRO A 344 10.25 4.68 5.08
C PRO A 344 9.24 3.72 4.44
N ASP A 345 8.65 4.08 3.29
CA ASP A 345 7.71 3.25 2.54
C ASP A 345 8.38 2.27 1.55
N GLY A 346 9.72 2.15 1.60
CA GLY A 346 10.48 1.19 0.82
C GLY A 346 10.76 1.58 -0.62
N TYR A 347 10.51 2.83 -1.01
CA TYR A 347 10.86 3.35 -2.33
C TYR A 347 12.18 4.11 -2.32
N ILE A 348 12.91 4.05 -3.42
CA ILE A 348 14.19 4.75 -3.59
C ILE A 348 13.91 6.24 -3.74
N ALA A 349 14.42 7.03 -2.80
CA ALA A 349 14.35 8.48 -2.86
C ALA A 349 15.44 9.07 -3.75
N HIS A 350 16.66 8.51 -3.67
CA HIS A 350 17.83 9.02 -4.37
C HIS A 350 18.87 7.94 -4.60
N ILE A 351 19.61 8.08 -5.69
CA ILE A 351 20.81 7.30 -6.00
C ILE A 351 21.92 8.30 -6.27
N ALA A 352 23.08 8.11 -5.65
CA ALA A 352 24.26 8.93 -5.84
C ALA A 352 25.48 8.06 -6.14
N THR A 353 26.20 8.40 -7.22
CA THR A 353 27.45 7.75 -7.63
C THR A 353 28.61 8.73 -7.65
N ARG A 354 28.32 10.03 -7.50
CA ARG A 354 29.27 11.15 -7.43
C ARG A 354 28.78 12.17 -6.45
N ASP A 355 29.67 12.90 -5.80
CA ASP A 355 29.35 13.94 -4.82
C ASP A 355 28.29 13.47 -3.81
N ILE A 356 28.48 12.23 -3.35
CA ILE A 356 27.46 11.37 -2.70
C ILE A 356 26.81 12.09 -1.53
N ALA A 357 27.60 12.65 -0.61
CA ALA A 357 27.06 13.33 0.57
C ALA A 357 26.20 14.56 0.19
N THR A 358 26.72 15.39 -0.71
CA THR A 358 26.07 16.65 -1.13
C THR A 358 24.78 16.41 -1.89
N THR A 359 24.81 15.52 -2.89
CA THR A 359 23.62 15.21 -3.72
C THR A 359 22.54 14.50 -2.93
N THR A 360 22.92 13.59 -2.00
CA THR A 360 21.96 12.91 -1.11
C THR A 360 21.30 13.89 -0.16
N MET A 361 22.04 14.81 0.43
CA MET A 361 21.48 15.85 1.30
C MET A 361 20.51 16.76 0.53
N ALA A 362 20.89 17.22 -0.65
CA ALA A 362 20.02 18.03 -1.49
C ALA A 362 18.71 17.31 -1.83
N ALA A 363 18.78 16.05 -2.24
CA ALA A 363 17.59 15.24 -2.55
C ALA A 363 16.69 14.98 -1.33
N SER A 364 17.27 14.91 -0.13
CA SER A 364 16.51 14.66 1.10
C SER A 364 15.76 15.89 1.63
N GLN A 365 16.17 17.12 1.28
CA GLN A 365 15.63 18.37 1.83
C GLN A 365 14.10 18.52 1.69
N ALA A 366 13.52 17.97 0.62
CA ALA A 366 12.07 18.00 0.41
C ALA A 366 11.30 17.05 1.38
N MET A 367 11.99 16.12 2.01
CA MET A 367 11.40 15.02 2.77
C MET A 367 11.68 15.08 4.27
N ILE A 368 12.68 15.83 4.69
CA ILE A 368 13.15 15.88 6.07
C ILE A 368 12.97 17.26 6.69
N PRO A 369 12.89 17.38 8.02
CA PRO A 369 12.93 18.66 8.71
C PRO A 369 14.23 19.42 8.43
N PRO A 370 14.24 20.76 8.43
CA PRO A 370 15.48 21.54 8.34
C PRO A 370 16.36 21.33 9.58
N HIS A 371 17.69 21.41 9.40
CA HIS A 371 18.69 21.11 10.43
C HIS A 371 18.71 22.03 11.65
N SER A 372 17.92 23.08 11.73
CA SER A 372 17.92 24.00 12.85
C SER A 372 16.54 24.47 13.24
N ARG A 373 16.01 23.89 14.29
CA ARG A 373 15.31 24.58 15.39
C ARG A 373 15.59 23.81 16.64
N SER A 374 16.22 24.49 17.65
CA SER A 374 16.23 24.04 19.03
C SER A 374 14.82 23.56 19.40
N PRO A 375 14.65 22.49 20.18
CA PRO A 375 13.34 22.02 20.57
C PRO A 375 12.66 23.11 21.38
N GLU A 376 11.75 23.86 20.76
CA GLU A 376 10.72 24.54 21.53
C GLU A 376 9.91 23.42 22.19
N LEU A 377 9.95 23.40 23.49
CA LEU A 377 9.27 22.50 24.41
C LEU A 377 7.87 22.19 23.90
N CYS A 378 7.63 20.92 23.63
CA CYS A 378 6.30 20.39 23.43
C CYS A 378 5.46 20.73 24.66
N PRO A 379 4.31 21.43 24.55
CA PRO A 379 3.44 21.62 25.70
C PRO A 379 3.03 20.24 26.23
N GLU A 380 3.17 20.07 27.52
CA GLU A 380 2.91 18.85 28.28
C GLU A 380 1.66 18.11 27.82
N ALA A 381 1.83 16.82 27.56
CA ALA A 381 0.73 15.87 27.42
C ALA A 381 -0.20 16.01 28.65
N ILE A 382 -1.46 16.26 28.39
CA ILE A 382 -2.53 16.29 29.38
C ILE A 382 -2.49 14.95 30.13
N ARG A 383 -1.92 14.97 31.35
CA ARG A 383 -2.07 13.90 32.34
C ARG A 383 -3.54 13.85 32.70
N GLY A 384 -4.19 12.75 32.35
CA GLY A 384 -5.51 12.42 32.86
C GLY A 384 -5.47 12.42 34.39
N LYS A 385 -6.30 13.24 35.02
CA LYS A 385 -6.58 13.15 36.44
C LYS A 385 -7.32 11.85 36.68
N GLU A 386 -6.67 10.91 37.33
CA GLU A 386 -7.34 9.85 38.06
C GLU A 386 -8.24 10.52 39.11
N ALA A 387 -9.53 10.37 38.96
CA ALA A 387 -10.49 10.68 40.01
C ALA A 387 -10.63 9.48 40.92
N SER A 388 -10.01 9.55 42.08
CA SER A 388 -10.35 8.73 43.23
C SER A 388 -11.75 9.19 43.74
N ARG A 389 -12.73 8.31 43.61
CA ARG A 389 -13.72 7.94 44.65
C ARG A 389 -14.64 6.86 44.11
#